data_80fc423d2f6aca9bb8d84b2a7cde52d7
#
_entry.id   80fc423d2f6aca9bb8d84b2a7cde52d7
#
_cell.length_a   1.000
_cell.length_b   1.000
_cell.length_c   1.000
_cell.angle_alpha   90.00
_cell.angle_beta   90.00
_cell.angle_gamma   90.00
#
_symmetry.space_group_name_H-M   'P 1'
#
loop_
_entity.id
_entity.type
_entity.pdbx_description
1 polymer ?
#
loop_
_entity_poly.entity_id
_entity_poly.type
_entity_poly.pdbx_seq_one_letter_code
_entity_poly.pdbx_strand_id
1 'polypeptide(L)'
;MVDIMKKMGVLVIILILFGLYCFNSNKKTLDLPDASKVEFAHVHGGAMTTVYKLNQTTISSLIKDIEEKSSYSKESVNDNPNNVDYIKVKMDTKTYYVYERNGKTYIEEPYNGIWKIPSDLYKTIKNNKDKLIVEYED
;
A
#
# COMPACT_ATOMS: atom_id res chain seq x y z
N MET A 1 -40.63 18.71 29.53
CA MET A 1 -40.27 17.30 29.19
C MET A 1 -39.92 17.11 27.73
N VAL A 2 -40.70 17.56 26.77
CA VAL A 2 -40.42 17.45 25.31
C VAL A 2 -39.15 18.20 24.88
N ASP A 3 -38.81 19.30 25.51
CA ASP A 3 -37.63 20.13 25.16
C ASP A 3 -36.29 19.49 25.59
N ILE A 4 -36.32 18.78 26.70
CA ILE A 4 -35.15 18.02 27.20
C ILE A 4 -34.84 16.79 26.30
N MET A 5 -35.90 16.10 25.87
CA MET A 5 -35.76 14.96 24.95
C MET A 5 -35.19 15.37 23.58
N LYS A 6 -35.64 16.52 23.05
CA LYS A 6 -35.11 17.09 21.80
C LYS A 6 -33.65 17.48 21.94
N LYS A 7 -33.23 18.10 23.04
CA LYS A 7 -31.83 18.47 23.33
C LYS A 7 -30.93 17.24 23.50
N MET A 8 -31.43 16.18 24.17
CA MET A 8 -30.72 14.91 24.26
C MET A 8 -30.54 14.24 22.91
N GLY A 9 -31.55 14.21 22.05
CA GLY A 9 -31.46 13.64 20.72
C GLY A 9 -30.41 14.35 19.86
N VAL A 10 -30.35 15.67 19.91
CA VAL A 10 -29.33 16.46 19.18
C VAL A 10 -27.92 16.16 19.70
N LEU A 11 -27.74 16.04 21.02
CA LEU A 11 -26.44 15.73 21.61
C LEU A 11 -25.95 14.35 21.18
N VAL A 12 -26.82 13.34 21.14
CA VAL A 12 -26.44 11.96 20.69
C VAL A 12 -26.03 11.96 19.22
N ILE A 13 -26.75 12.69 18.36
CA ILE A 13 -26.39 12.81 16.93
C ILE A 13 -25.01 13.46 16.75
N ILE A 14 -24.73 14.53 17.50
CA ILE A 14 -23.41 15.21 17.47
C ILE A 14 -22.29 14.27 17.92
N LEU A 15 -22.51 13.48 18.97
CA LEU A 15 -21.53 12.50 19.44
C LEU A 15 -21.27 11.38 18.43
N ILE A 16 -22.32 10.91 17.74
CA ILE A 16 -22.17 9.90 16.68
C ILE A 16 -21.40 10.48 15.49
N LEU A 17 -21.73 11.68 15.04
CA LEU A 17 -21.04 12.36 13.94
C LEU A 17 -19.58 12.66 14.31
N PHE A 18 -19.31 13.08 15.53
CA PHE A 18 -17.95 13.30 16.01
C PHE A 18 -17.16 12.00 16.11
N GLY A 19 -17.76 10.91 16.59
CA GLY A 19 -17.18 9.59 16.59
C GLY A 19 -16.85 9.09 15.18
N LEU A 20 -17.74 9.26 14.22
CA LEU A 20 -17.51 8.93 12.81
C LEU A 20 -16.42 9.81 12.19
N TYR A 21 -16.37 11.08 12.52
CA TYR A 21 -15.32 12.00 12.07
C TYR A 21 -13.94 11.60 12.61
N CYS A 22 -13.83 11.33 13.92
CA CYS A 22 -12.59 10.86 14.54
C CYS A 22 -12.14 9.51 13.99
N PHE A 23 -13.06 8.60 13.66
CA PHE A 23 -12.75 7.30 13.05
C PHE A 23 -12.24 7.43 11.62
N ASN A 24 -12.70 8.44 10.88
CA ASN A 24 -12.32 8.67 9.49
C ASN A 24 -11.04 9.53 9.34
N SER A 25 -10.72 10.36 10.33
CA SER A 25 -9.56 11.25 10.29
C SER A 25 -8.21 10.55 10.54
N ASN A 26 -8.20 9.31 11.00
CA ASN A 26 -6.99 8.53 11.27
C ASN A 26 -6.60 7.55 10.16
N LYS A 27 -7.23 7.62 8.98
CA LYS A 27 -6.82 6.80 7.83
C LYS A 27 -5.58 7.41 7.20
N LYS A 28 -4.41 6.89 7.56
CA LYS A 28 -3.17 7.19 6.85
C LYS A 28 -3.30 6.66 5.42
N THR A 29 -3.28 7.53 4.44
CA THR A 29 -3.33 7.18 3.02
C THR A 29 -1.93 6.94 2.48
N LEU A 30 -1.80 5.98 1.57
CA LEU A 30 -0.58 5.74 0.84
C LEU A 30 -0.50 6.78 -0.30
N ASP A 31 0.54 7.61 -0.26
CA ASP A 31 0.80 8.62 -1.29
C ASP A 31 1.78 8.04 -2.32
N LEU A 32 1.26 7.74 -3.50
CA LEU A 32 2.01 7.15 -4.60
C LEU A 32 2.36 8.21 -5.64
N PRO A 33 3.60 8.21 -6.17
CA PRO A 33 4.01 9.13 -7.22
C PRO A 33 3.43 8.74 -8.59
N ASP A 34 3.70 9.59 -9.58
CA ASP A 34 3.29 9.39 -10.97
C ASP A 34 3.79 8.05 -11.53
N ALA A 35 2.92 7.37 -12.26
CA ALA A 35 3.17 6.09 -12.89
C ALA A 35 4.37 6.06 -13.86
N SER A 36 4.75 7.21 -14.43
CA SER A 36 5.88 7.29 -15.39
C SER A 36 7.26 7.00 -14.79
N LYS A 37 7.37 7.02 -13.46
CA LYS A 37 8.64 6.91 -12.72
C LYS A 37 8.74 5.63 -11.89
N VAL A 38 8.10 4.56 -12.32
CA VAL A 38 8.01 3.30 -11.56
C VAL A 38 8.93 2.24 -12.15
N GLU A 39 9.74 1.62 -11.29
CA GLU A 39 10.58 0.46 -11.58
C GLU A 39 10.29 -0.67 -10.59
N PHE A 40 10.30 -1.92 -11.07
CA PHE A 40 10.07 -3.11 -10.23
C PHE A 40 11.32 -3.97 -10.18
N ALA A 41 11.66 -4.47 -9.01
CA ALA A 41 12.72 -5.45 -8.81
C ALA A 41 12.24 -6.57 -7.89
N HIS A 42 12.31 -7.80 -8.34
CA HIS A 42 11.99 -8.96 -7.50
C HIS A 42 13.20 -9.33 -6.64
N VAL A 43 13.00 -9.40 -5.34
CA VAL A 43 14.02 -9.77 -4.37
C VAL A 43 13.62 -11.08 -3.71
N HIS A 44 14.47 -12.10 -3.86
CA HIS A 44 14.27 -13.42 -3.29
C HIS A 44 15.39 -13.74 -2.28
N GLY A 45 14.97 -14.09 -1.05
CA GLY A 45 15.94 -14.44 0.00
C GLY A 45 16.94 -13.34 0.36
N GLY A 46 16.60 -12.07 0.11
CA GLY A 46 17.49 -10.93 0.36
C GLY A 46 18.44 -10.57 -0.80
N ALA A 47 18.49 -11.38 -1.86
CA ALA A 47 19.25 -11.10 -3.07
C ALA A 47 18.32 -10.63 -4.20
N MET A 48 18.71 -9.59 -4.93
CA MET A 48 17.97 -9.16 -6.10
C MET A 48 18.14 -10.18 -7.23
N THR A 49 17.01 -10.71 -7.71
CA THR A 49 17.03 -11.73 -8.76
C THR A 49 16.64 -11.19 -10.14
N THR A 50 15.83 -10.15 -10.19
CA THR A 50 15.28 -9.69 -11.48
C THR A 50 14.73 -8.28 -11.39
N VAL A 51 15.16 -7.41 -12.29
CA VAL A 51 14.54 -6.09 -12.53
C VAL A 51 13.67 -6.16 -13.77
N TYR A 52 12.48 -5.60 -13.70
CA TYR A 52 11.54 -5.59 -14.82
C TYR A 52 10.71 -4.31 -14.85
N LYS A 53 10.19 -3.98 -16.03
CA LYS A 53 9.28 -2.84 -16.20
C LYS A 53 7.94 -3.36 -16.72
N LEU A 54 6.89 -2.86 -16.13
CA LEU A 54 5.54 -3.05 -16.65
C LEU A 54 5.24 -1.99 -17.72
N ASN A 55 4.30 -2.27 -18.60
CA ASN A 55 3.85 -1.24 -19.52
C ASN A 55 3.10 -0.12 -18.76
N GLN A 56 3.12 1.09 -19.32
CA GLN A 56 2.60 2.29 -18.67
C GLN A 56 1.12 2.18 -18.29
N THR A 57 0.32 1.53 -19.11
CA THR A 57 -1.11 1.32 -18.86
C THR A 57 -1.32 0.44 -17.62
N THR A 58 -0.56 -0.64 -17.51
CA THR A 58 -0.60 -1.54 -16.35
C THR A 58 -0.16 -0.82 -15.08
N ILE A 59 0.92 -0.04 -15.13
CA ILE A 59 1.41 0.74 -13.98
C ILE A 59 0.35 1.74 -13.52
N SER A 60 -0.25 2.49 -14.43
CA SER A 60 -1.28 3.48 -14.09
C SER A 60 -2.51 2.83 -13.44
N SER A 61 -2.93 1.69 -13.95
CA SER A 61 -4.03 0.92 -13.35
C SER A 61 -3.68 0.38 -11.97
N LEU A 62 -2.46 -0.16 -11.78
CA LEU A 62 -2.00 -0.67 -10.50
C LEU A 62 -1.93 0.43 -9.44
N ILE A 63 -1.36 1.59 -9.77
CA ILE A 63 -1.26 2.73 -8.84
C ILE A 63 -2.66 3.15 -8.39
N LYS A 64 -3.58 3.35 -9.33
CA LYS A 64 -4.96 3.69 -9.03
C LYS A 64 -5.63 2.64 -8.13
N ASP A 65 -5.47 1.37 -8.45
CA ASP A 65 -6.04 0.29 -7.65
C ASP A 65 -5.43 0.22 -6.23
N ILE A 66 -4.13 0.46 -6.08
CA ILE A 66 -3.47 0.51 -4.78
C ILE A 66 -4.01 1.70 -3.96
N GLU A 67 -4.12 2.89 -4.55
CA GLU A 67 -4.67 4.07 -3.89
C GLU A 67 -6.12 3.85 -3.41
N GLU A 68 -6.96 3.27 -4.26
CA GLU A 68 -8.38 3.07 -3.97
C GLU A 68 -8.63 1.91 -3.01
N LYS A 69 -7.83 0.83 -3.07
CA LYS A 69 -8.11 -0.45 -2.40
C LYS A 69 -7.17 -0.75 -1.23
N SER A 70 -6.12 0.04 -1.02
CA SER A 70 -5.24 -0.16 0.12
C SER A 70 -5.87 0.28 1.43
N SER A 71 -5.55 -0.42 2.51
CA SER A 71 -5.98 -0.05 3.85
C SER A 71 -4.80 -0.07 4.81
N TYR A 72 -4.63 1.04 5.57
CA TYR A 72 -3.56 1.15 6.55
C TYR A 72 -3.65 0.04 7.60
N SER A 73 -2.53 -0.60 7.87
CA SER A 73 -2.42 -1.71 8.82
C SER A 73 -1.67 -1.29 10.09
N LYS A 74 -0.45 -0.77 9.93
CA LYS A 74 0.42 -0.38 11.05
C LYS A 74 1.61 0.47 10.58
N GLU A 75 2.34 1.02 11.53
CA GLU A 75 3.64 1.67 11.29
C GLU A 75 4.68 0.67 10.74
N SER A 76 5.55 1.17 9.86
CA SER A 76 6.78 0.49 9.47
C SER A 76 7.95 1.04 10.27
N VAL A 77 8.77 0.14 10.79
CA VAL A 77 9.95 0.49 11.60
C VAL A 77 11.24 -0.11 11.05
N ASN A 78 11.17 -0.73 9.88
CA ASN A 78 12.29 -1.43 9.23
C ASN A 78 12.66 -0.79 7.90
N ASP A 79 13.88 -1.03 7.45
CA ASP A 79 14.37 -0.64 6.13
C ASP A 79 13.70 -1.46 5.01
N ASN A 80 13.39 -2.73 5.29
CA ASN A 80 12.76 -3.66 4.37
C ASN A 80 11.99 -4.76 5.12
N PRO A 81 11.10 -5.51 4.46
CA PRO A 81 10.40 -6.63 5.07
C PRO A 81 11.36 -7.76 5.46
N ASN A 82 11.29 -8.22 6.72
CA ASN A 82 12.12 -9.30 7.24
C ASN A 82 11.51 -10.67 6.97
N ASN A 83 12.34 -11.65 6.58
CA ASN A 83 11.99 -13.07 6.42
C ASN A 83 10.83 -13.33 5.43
N VAL A 84 10.73 -12.56 4.38
CA VAL A 84 9.79 -12.77 3.27
C VAL A 84 10.45 -12.37 1.96
N ASP A 85 10.07 -13.02 0.87
CA ASP A 85 10.36 -12.53 -0.46
C ASP A 85 9.50 -11.31 -0.76
N TYR A 86 10.05 -10.34 -1.43
CA TYR A 86 9.35 -9.11 -1.75
C TYR A 86 9.68 -8.60 -3.15
N ILE A 87 8.81 -7.76 -3.65
CA ILE A 87 9.04 -6.99 -4.86
C ILE A 87 9.37 -5.56 -4.41
N LYS A 88 10.58 -5.13 -4.69
CA LYS A 88 11.01 -3.75 -4.47
C LYS A 88 10.45 -2.90 -5.60
N VAL A 89 9.66 -1.91 -5.26
CA VAL A 89 9.06 -0.99 -6.22
C VAL A 89 9.67 0.39 -5.99
N LYS A 90 10.50 0.82 -6.90
CA LYS A 90 11.07 2.16 -6.87
C LYS A 90 10.18 3.10 -7.67
N MET A 91 9.67 4.11 -7.01
CA MET A 91 8.78 5.12 -7.58
C MET A 91 9.37 6.51 -7.34
N ASP A 92 10.02 7.08 -8.36
CA ASP A 92 10.75 8.35 -8.25
C ASP A 92 11.84 8.27 -7.17
N THR A 93 11.71 9.03 -6.11
CA THR A 93 12.65 9.07 -4.96
C THR A 93 12.24 8.11 -3.83
N LYS A 94 11.05 7.52 -3.89
CA LYS A 94 10.51 6.63 -2.86
C LYS A 94 10.71 5.17 -3.21
N THR A 95 10.85 4.35 -2.19
CA THR A 95 10.91 2.88 -2.31
C THR A 95 9.79 2.26 -1.51
N TYR A 96 9.11 1.31 -2.14
CA TYR A 96 8.07 0.50 -1.52
C TYR A 96 8.43 -0.97 -1.66
N TYR A 97 7.91 -1.79 -0.75
CA TYR A 97 8.06 -3.23 -0.78
C TYR A 97 6.69 -3.90 -0.82
N VAL A 98 6.47 -4.76 -1.81
CA VAL A 98 5.23 -5.51 -1.96
C VAL A 98 5.52 -6.98 -1.66
N TYR A 99 4.78 -7.56 -0.71
CA TYR A 99 5.04 -8.93 -0.25
C TYR A 99 3.78 -9.62 0.26
N GLU A 100 3.89 -10.94 0.41
CA GLU A 100 2.86 -11.77 1.03
C GLU A 100 3.35 -12.27 2.39
N ARG A 101 2.50 -12.20 3.39
CA ARG A 101 2.74 -12.77 4.73
C ARG A 101 1.44 -13.35 5.29
N ASN A 102 1.48 -14.64 5.69
CA ASN A 102 0.32 -15.33 6.25
C ASN A 102 -0.94 -15.25 5.37
N GLY A 103 -0.79 -15.43 4.05
CA GLY A 103 -1.87 -15.39 3.08
C GLY A 103 -2.49 -14.01 2.85
N LYS A 104 -1.86 -12.94 3.33
CA LYS A 104 -2.26 -11.54 3.12
C LYS A 104 -1.15 -10.80 2.40
N THR A 105 -1.53 -9.88 1.56
CA THR A 105 -0.61 -9.06 0.75
C THR A 105 -0.54 -7.64 1.27
N TYR A 106 0.67 -7.09 1.25
CA TYR A 106 0.98 -5.79 1.81
C TYR A 106 1.85 -4.97 0.86
N ILE A 107 1.72 -3.65 0.97
CA ILE A 107 2.69 -2.68 0.48
C ILE A 107 3.22 -1.91 1.68
N GLU A 108 4.53 -1.78 1.76
CA GLU A 108 5.25 -1.13 2.85
C GLU A 108 6.10 0.01 2.31
N GLU A 109 5.96 1.18 2.90
CA GLU A 109 6.89 2.29 2.77
C GLU A 109 7.74 2.34 4.04
N PRO A 110 9.06 2.14 3.94
CA PRO A 110 9.96 2.11 5.10
C PRO A 110 9.80 3.33 6.01
N TYR A 111 9.77 3.10 7.32
CA TYR A 111 9.63 4.12 8.37
C TYR A 111 8.36 4.99 8.27
N ASN A 112 7.44 4.66 7.37
CA ASN A 112 6.17 5.35 7.22
C ASN A 112 4.98 4.47 7.58
N GLY A 113 4.76 3.38 6.86
CA GLY A 113 3.64 2.51 7.16
C GLY A 113 3.56 1.25 6.30
N ILE A 114 2.64 0.39 6.71
CA ILE A 114 2.30 -0.85 6.02
C ILE A 114 0.80 -0.82 5.72
N TRP A 115 0.44 -1.03 4.48
CA TRP A 115 -0.94 -1.10 3.99
C TRP A 115 -1.23 -2.48 3.45
N LYS A 116 -2.42 -2.99 3.76
CA LYS A 116 -2.94 -4.21 3.16
C LYS A 116 -3.47 -3.88 1.76
N ILE A 117 -3.14 -4.72 0.78
CA ILE A 117 -3.62 -4.61 -0.59
C ILE A 117 -4.34 -5.90 -1.02
N PRO A 118 -5.21 -5.87 -2.03
CA PRO A 118 -5.79 -7.07 -2.61
C PRO A 118 -4.74 -8.02 -3.20
N SER A 119 -4.95 -9.33 -3.06
CA SER A 119 -4.01 -10.35 -3.54
C SER A 119 -3.87 -10.41 -5.06
N ASP A 120 -4.88 -10.00 -5.80
CA ASP A 120 -4.85 -9.89 -7.26
C ASP A 120 -3.84 -8.83 -7.74
N LEU A 121 -3.70 -7.71 -7.03
CA LEU A 121 -2.67 -6.70 -7.30
C LEU A 121 -1.26 -7.27 -7.14
N TYR A 122 -1.01 -8.00 -6.06
CA TYR A 122 0.27 -8.66 -5.85
C TYR A 122 0.58 -9.68 -6.96
N LYS A 123 -0.40 -10.50 -7.33
CA LYS A 123 -0.26 -11.47 -8.42
C LYS A 123 0.01 -10.80 -9.76
N THR A 124 -0.65 -9.69 -10.05
CA THR A 124 -0.41 -8.90 -11.27
C THR A 124 1.02 -8.38 -11.30
N ILE A 125 1.52 -7.82 -10.21
CA ILE A 125 2.91 -7.34 -10.12
C ILE A 125 3.90 -8.51 -10.27
N LYS A 126 3.66 -9.62 -9.58
CA LYS A 126 4.56 -10.79 -9.56
C LYS A 126 4.61 -11.54 -10.89
N ASN A 127 3.48 -11.69 -11.57
CA ASN A 127 3.33 -12.55 -12.73
C ASN A 127 3.43 -11.81 -14.06
N ASN A 128 3.51 -10.49 -14.05
CA ASN A 128 3.63 -9.71 -15.28
C ASN A 128 5.07 -9.82 -15.81
N LYS A 129 5.24 -10.70 -16.81
CA LYS A 129 6.55 -11.10 -17.34
C LYS A 129 7.01 -10.25 -18.52
N ASP A 130 6.50 -9.05 -18.73
CA ASP A 130 6.93 -8.21 -19.82
C ASP A 130 8.34 -7.66 -19.58
N LYS A 131 9.30 -8.50 -20.02
CA LYS A 131 10.72 -8.22 -20.29
C LYS A 131 11.62 -7.74 -19.14
N LEU A 132 12.35 -8.69 -18.72
CA LEU A 132 13.43 -8.75 -17.79
C LEU A 132 14.69 -8.04 -18.27
N ILE A 133 15.16 -7.10 -17.46
CA ILE A 133 16.57 -6.74 -17.43
C ILE A 133 17.14 -7.49 -16.20
N VAL A 134 18.11 -8.37 -16.42
CA VAL A 134 18.80 -9.06 -15.31
C VAL A 134 19.99 -8.18 -14.96
N GLU A 135 19.96 -7.57 -13.79
CA GLU A 135 21.11 -6.91 -13.19
C GLU A 135 21.60 -7.80 -12.06
N TYR A 136 22.86 -8.25 -12.15
CA TYR A 136 23.54 -8.89 -11.04
C TYR A 136 24.27 -7.79 -10.28
N GLU A 137 23.94 -7.56 -9.02
CA GLU A 137 24.80 -6.83 -8.11
C GLU A 137 25.90 -7.82 -7.61
N ASP A 138 27.17 -7.47 -7.92
CA ASP A 138 28.35 -8.12 -7.38
C ASP A 138 28.55 -7.81 -5.88
#